data_1854983ffae487d5bbc96835834bd8c9
#
_entry.id   1854983ffae487d5bbc96835834bd8c9
#
_cell.length_a   1.000
_cell.length_b   1.000
_cell.length_c   1.000
_cell.angle_alpha   90.00
_cell.angle_beta   90.00
_cell.angle_gamma   90.00
#
_symmetry.space_group_name_H-M   'P 1'
#
loop_
_entity.id
_entity.type
_entity.pdbx_description
1 polymer ?
#
loop_
_entity_poly.entity_id
_entity_poly.type
_entity_poly.pdbx_seq_one_letter_code
_entity_poly.pdbx_strand_id
1 'polypeptide(L)'
;MANIIPFSFRGALFSAQHDFSNGGNTFKISLYTGSISSTYTTSSSVYSTNNEVSSGGSSNYSVKTLGSQAVASSTAVASVDFANVTYSSATFTAAYAAIYNTDTVDGVANRLXXXXLVVVLDFGGDKTATNGTFTITFPDPSTPANAIISMS
;
A
#
# COMPACT_ATOMS: atom_id res chain seq x y z
N MET A 1 10.66 -10.86 6.24
CA MET A 1 9.45 -11.55 5.71
C MET A 1 9.18 -11.00 4.33
N ALA A 2 8.43 -11.71 3.50
CA ALA A 2 8.16 -11.25 2.14
C ALA A 2 6.89 -10.36 2.10
N ASN A 3 6.79 -9.53 1.08
CA ASN A 3 5.57 -8.76 0.82
C ASN A 3 4.38 -9.71 0.68
N ILE A 4 3.19 -9.23 1.08
CA ILE A 4 1.96 -10.01 0.97
C ILE A 4 1.06 -9.39 -0.09
N ILE A 5 0.67 -10.20 -1.08
CA ILE A 5 -0.40 -9.84 -2.02
C ILE A 5 -1.60 -10.72 -1.66
N PRO A 6 -2.67 -10.15 -1.11
CA PRO A 6 -3.81 -10.94 -0.64
C PRO A 6 -4.52 -11.71 -1.75
N PHE A 7 -5.12 -12.85 -1.40
CA PHE A 7 -5.93 -13.61 -2.36
C PHE A 7 -7.14 -12.80 -2.84
N SER A 8 -7.75 -12.03 -1.93
CA SER A 8 -8.89 -11.17 -2.26
C SER A 8 -8.54 -10.14 -3.32
N PHE A 9 -7.34 -9.54 -3.23
CA PHE A 9 -6.88 -8.57 -4.23
C PHE A 9 -6.77 -9.20 -5.62
N ARG A 10 -6.19 -10.41 -5.68
CA ARG A 10 -6.05 -11.10 -6.97
C ARG A 10 -7.42 -11.38 -7.60
N GLY A 11 -8.40 -11.80 -6.79
CA GLY A 11 -9.77 -12.00 -7.28
C GLY A 11 -10.41 -10.70 -7.73
N ALA A 12 -10.18 -9.62 -6.98
CA ALA A 12 -10.73 -8.30 -7.31
C ALA A 12 -10.18 -7.75 -8.63
N LEU A 13 -8.93 -8.07 -8.97
CA LEU A 13 -8.37 -7.70 -10.27
C LEU A 13 -9.15 -8.33 -11.42
N PHE A 14 -9.49 -9.62 -11.30
CA PHE A 14 -10.27 -10.30 -12.34
C PHE A 14 -11.70 -9.75 -12.47
N SER A 15 -12.19 -9.10 -11.42
CA SER A 15 -13.53 -8.49 -11.40
C SER A 15 -13.49 -6.99 -11.69
N ALA A 16 -12.33 -6.47 -12.12
CA ALA A 16 -12.13 -5.04 -12.45
C ALA A 16 -12.50 -4.11 -11.29
N GLN A 17 -12.20 -4.53 -10.05
CA GLN A 17 -12.56 -3.75 -8.86
C GLN A 17 -11.48 -2.74 -8.47
N HIS A 18 -10.32 -2.76 -9.12
CA HIS A 18 -9.25 -1.81 -8.84
C HIS A 18 -8.83 -1.12 -10.14
N ASP A 19 -9.03 0.19 -10.18
CA ASP A 19 -8.60 1.00 -11.32
C ASP A 19 -7.35 1.78 -10.92
N PHE A 20 -6.19 1.33 -11.39
CA PHE A 20 -4.90 1.97 -11.15
C PHE A 20 -4.54 3.02 -12.20
N SER A 21 -5.43 3.33 -13.12
CA SER A 21 -5.14 4.38 -14.11
C SER A 21 -5.07 5.74 -13.41
N ASN A 22 -4.41 6.70 -14.07
CA ASN A 22 -4.35 8.06 -13.55
C ASN A 22 -5.77 8.65 -13.50
N GLY A 23 -6.19 9.01 -12.29
CA GLY A 23 -7.56 9.47 -12.06
C GLY A 23 -8.56 8.36 -11.77
N GLY A 24 -8.08 7.12 -11.67
CA GLY A 24 -8.90 5.99 -11.26
C GLY A 24 -9.18 5.99 -9.76
N ASN A 25 -9.14 4.82 -9.13
CA ASN A 25 -9.47 4.71 -7.70
C ASN A 25 -8.48 5.47 -6.82
N THR A 26 -8.92 5.78 -5.61
CA THR A 26 -8.09 6.42 -4.58
C THR A 26 -7.43 5.35 -3.72
N PHE A 27 -6.11 5.36 -3.69
CA PHE A 27 -5.32 4.42 -2.88
C PHE A 27 -4.67 5.15 -1.72
N LYS A 28 -4.59 4.48 -0.57
CA LYS A 28 -3.92 5.04 0.61
C LYS A 28 -2.87 4.07 1.13
N ILE A 29 -1.93 4.62 1.89
CA ILE A 29 -0.89 3.83 2.54
C ILE A 29 -0.88 4.15 4.02
N SER A 30 -0.81 3.10 4.85
CA SER A 30 -0.64 3.21 6.29
C SER A 30 0.58 2.41 6.73
N LEU A 31 1.17 2.81 7.85
CA LEU A 31 2.41 2.23 8.37
C LEU A 31 2.15 1.49 9.68
N TYR A 32 2.93 0.46 9.95
CA TYR A 32 2.69 -0.46 11.05
C TYR A 32 3.97 -0.80 11.78
N THR A 33 3.81 -1.07 13.09
CA THR A 33 4.88 -1.54 13.96
C THR A 33 4.79 -3.05 14.14
N GLY A 34 5.87 -3.67 14.59
CA GLY A 34 5.87 -5.07 14.98
C GLY A 34 5.92 -6.03 13.82
N SER A 35 5.29 -7.17 13.97
CA SER A 35 5.33 -8.24 12.96
C SER A 35 4.15 -8.13 11.99
N ILE A 36 4.44 -8.30 10.72
CA ILE A 36 3.42 -8.26 9.66
C ILE A 36 2.32 -9.31 9.92
N SER A 37 2.72 -10.49 10.39
CA SER A 37 1.77 -11.60 10.63
C SER A 37 0.84 -11.35 11.82
N SER A 38 1.12 -10.35 12.66
CA SER A 38 0.21 -10.01 13.75
C SER A 38 -1.00 -9.19 13.27
N THR A 39 -0.94 -8.68 12.03
CA THR A 39 -2.02 -7.87 11.45
C THR A 39 -2.52 -8.44 10.12
N TYR A 40 -1.61 -8.89 9.25
CA TYR A 40 -1.96 -9.28 7.88
C TYR A 40 -1.42 -10.66 7.51
N THR A 41 -2.25 -11.38 6.74
CA THR A 41 -1.89 -12.66 6.12
C THR A 41 -2.36 -12.63 4.66
N THR A 42 -2.08 -13.69 3.92
CA THR A 42 -2.57 -13.80 2.52
C THR A 42 -4.10 -13.88 2.44
N SER A 43 -4.77 -14.21 3.56
CA SER A 43 -6.23 -14.26 3.61
C SER A 43 -6.87 -12.93 4.03
N SER A 44 -6.07 -11.95 4.42
CA SER A 44 -6.59 -10.62 4.79
C SER A 44 -7.18 -9.96 3.55
N SER A 45 -8.31 -9.27 3.73
CA SER A 45 -9.01 -8.65 2.60
C SER A 45 -9.17 -7.15 2.76
N VAL A 46 -9.04 -6.64 3.99
CA VAL A 46 -9.33 -5.22 4.28
C VAL A 46 -8.24 -4.61 5.14
N TYR A 47 -8.16 -3.30 5.10
CA TYR A 47 -7.32 -2.49 5.96
C TYR A 47 -7.69 -2.70 7.43
N SER A 48 -6.67 -2.67 8.28
CA SER A 48 -6.81 -2.83 9.74
C SER A 48 -5.98 -1.76 10.44
N THR A 49 -6.49 -1.25 11.55
CA THR A 49 -5.75 -0.31 12.41
C THR A 49 -4.89 -1.03 13.45
N ASN A 50 -4.95 -2.36 13.52
CA ASN A 50 -4.13 -3.12 14.48
C ASN A 50 -2.65 -2.88 14.19
N ASN A 51 -1.92 -2.45 15.22
CA ASN A 51 -0.49 -2.18 15.14
C ASN A 51 -0.12 -1.01 14.21
N GLU A 52 -1.11 -0.23 13.76
CA GLU A 52 -0.80 0.96 12.96
C GLU A 52 -0.02 1.97 13.81
N VAL A 53 0.93 2.65 13.18
CA VAL A 53 1.70 3.71 13.83
C VAL A 53 0.73 4.75 14.38
N SER A 54 0.90 5.14 15.64
CA SER A 54 -0.02 6.11 16.27
C SER A 54 0.10 7.48 15.62
N SER A 55 -1.04 8.03 15.25
CA SER A 55 -1.11 9.37 14.69
C SER A 55 -1.11 10.42 15.81
N GLY A 56 -0.66 11.61 15.48
CA GLY A 56 -0.70 12.76 16.40
C GLY A 56 0.55 12.89 17.27
N GLY A 57 0.52 13.89 18.14
CA GLY A 57 1.67 14.22 18.96
C GLY A 57 2.90 14.52 18.12
N SER A 58 4.06 14.14 18.62
CA SER A 58 5.32 14.36 17.92
C SER A 58 5.60 13.32 16.81
N SER A 59 4.71 12.33 16.62
CA SER A 59 4.96 11.32 15.59
C SER A 59 4.92 11.91 14.18
N ASN A 60 4.03 12.90 13.96
CA ASN A 60 3.77 13.46 12.63
C ASN A 60 3.41 12.40 11.59
N TYR A 61 2.81 11.32 12.07
CA TYR A 61 2.29 10.26 11.19
C TYR A 61 0.83 10.54 10.88
N SER A 62 0.46 10.28 9.66
CA SER A 62 -0.93 10.18 9.21
C SER A 62 -0.99 9.26 8.00
N VAL A 63 -2.12 8.60 7.83
CA VAL A 63 -2.37 7.84 6.60
C VAL A 63 -2.25 8.79 5.40
N LYS A 64 -1.52 8.39 4.37
CA LYS A 64 -1.30 9.22 3.17
C LYS A 64 -2.07 8.68 1.99
N THR A 65 -2.63 9.60 1.18
CA THR A 65 -3.16 9.25 -0.12
C THR A 65 -2.00 9.10 -1.10
N LEU A 66 -2.00 8.01 -1.85
CA LEU A 66 -1.00 7.78 -2.88
C LEU A 66 -1.36 8.58 -4.13
N GLY A 67 -0.37 9.17 -4.76
CA GLY A 67 -0.56 9.98 -5.95
C GLY A 67 0.24 9.45 -7.13
N SER A 68 -0.02 10.03 -8.31
CA SER A 68 0.68 9.70 -9.56
C SER A 68 0.63 8.21 -9.85
N GLN A 69 -0.50 7.59 -9.58
CA GLN A 69 -0.66 6.17 -9.89
C GLN A 69 -0.53 5.95 -11.39
N ALA A 70 0.14 4.88 -11.76
CA ALA A 70 0.41 4.59 -13.16
C ALA A 70 0.47 3.09 -13.39
N VAL A 71 -0.07 2.69 -14.53
CA VAL A 71 0.07 1.31 -15.02
C VAL A 71 1.05 1.34 -16.18
N ALA A 72 2.04 0.48 -16.12
CA ALA A 72 3.00 0.33 -17.20
C ALA A 72 3.01 -1.12 -17.66
N SER A 73 3.28 -1.34 -18.94
CA SER A 73 3.41 -2.68 -19.48
C SER A 73 4.59 -2.73 -20.44
N SER A 74 5.27 -3.86 -20.44
CA SER A 74 6.33 -4.18 -21.38
C SER A 74 5.96 -5.50 -22.07
N THR A 75 6.89 -6.01 -22.85
CA THR A 75 6.62 -7.26 -23.60
C THR A 75 6.24 -8.45 -22.71
N ALA A 76 6.62 -8.44 -21.46
CA ALA A 76 6.44 -9.61 -20.59
C ALA A 76 5.85 -9.29 -19.21
N VAL A 77 5.77 -8.01 -18.83
CA VAL A 77 5.38 -7.65 -17.46
C VAL A 77 4.43 -6.45 -17.50
N ALA A 78 3.34 -6.55 -16.74
CA ALA A 78 2.50 -5.41 -16.41
C ALA A 78 2.75 -5.01 -14.95
N SER A 79 2.78 -3.73 -14.67
CA SER A 79 3.13 -3.23 -13.34
C SER A 79 2.33 -2.01 -12.93
N VAL A 80 2.27 -1.77 -11.62
CA VAL A 80 1.62 -0.61 -11.03
C VAL A 80 2.65 0.14 -10.19
N ASP A 81 2.60 1.47 -10.26
CA ASP A 81 3.49 2.34 -9.50
C ASP A 81 2.74 3.54 -8.93
N PHE A 82 3.35 4.19 -7.94
CA PHE A 82 2.86 5.40 -7.27
C PHE A 82 4.04 6.33 -6.97
N ALA A 83 3.75 7.62 -6.77
CA ALA A 83 4.76 8.57 -6.32
C ALA A 83 5.26 8.21 -4.92
N ASN A 84 6.53 8.49 -4.66
CA ASN A 84 7.15 8.26 -3.35
C ASN A 84 6.38 8.98 -2.25
N VAL A 85 6.37 8.41 -1.05
CA VAL A 85 5.65 8.96 0.09
C VAL A 85 6.65 9.43 1.14
N THR A 86 6.50 10.69 1.56
CA THR A 86 7.41 11.30 2.52
C THR A 86 6.65 11.84 3.74
N TYR A 87 7.19 11.57 4.92
CA TYR A 87 6.74 12.11 6.21
C TYR A 87 7.85 13.00 6.74
N SER A 88 7.59 14.31 6.83
CA SER A 88 8.56 15.28 7.33
C SER A 88 8.44 15.42 8.84
N SER A 89 9.57 15.73 9.50
CA SER A 89 9.64 15.89 10.97
C SER A 89 9.07 14.68 11.70
N ALA A 90 9.27 13.50 11.12
CA ALA A 90 8.71 12.24 11.62
C ALA A 90 9.45 11.78 12.88
N THR A 91 8.68 11.29 13.85
CA THR A 91 9.23 10.61 15.03
C THR A 91 8.39 9.37 15.28
N PHE A 92 8.71 8.30 14.56
CA PHE A 92 8.04 7.02 14.71
C PHE A 92 8.92 5.89 14.17
N THR A 93 8.51 4.67 14.50
CA THR A 93 9.11 3.45 13.96
C THR A 93 8.04 2.71 13.17
N ALA A 94 8.41 2.19 12.00
CA ALA A 94 7.54 1.35 11.19
C ALA A 94 8.33 0.15 10.67
N ALA A 95 7.69 -1.01 10.63
CA ALA A 95 8.28 -2.25 10.14
C ALA A 95 7.70 -2.68 8.79
N TYR A 96 6.48 -2.22 8.48
CA TYR A 96 5.82 -2.57 7.22
C TYR A 96 4.75 -1.53 6.90
N ALA A 97 4.23 -1.59 5.67
CA ALA A 97 3.16 -0.70 5.21
C ALA A 97 2.07 -1.52 4.52
N ALA A 98 0.84 -1.01 4.54
CA ALA A 98 -0.25 -1.59 3.76
C ALA A 98 -0.78 -0.55 2.79
N ILE A 99 -0.98 -0.94 1.54
CA ILE A 99 -1.66 -0.14 0.52
C ILE A 99 -3.07 -0.71 0.34
N TYR A 100 -4.05 0.18 0.30
CA TYR A 100 -5.45 -0.24 0.18
C TYR A 100 -6.25 0.77 -0.65
N ASN A 101 -7.27 0.27 -1.32
CA ASN A 101 -8.20 1.04 -2.13
C ASN A 101 -9.34 1.55 -1.24
N THR A 102 -9.67 2.83 -1.33
CA THR A 102 -10.72 3.44 -0.50
C THR A 102 -12.02 3.70 -1.26
N ASP A 103 -12.02 3.47 -2.56
CA ASP A 103 -13.21 3.77 -3.35
C ASP A 103 -14.22 2.62 -3.32
N THR A 104 -15.49 2.98 -3.43
CA THR A 104 -16.56 2.02 -3.67
C THR A 104 -16.64 1.80 -5.18
N VAL A 105 -16.66 0.53 -5.59
CA VAL A 105 -16.69 0.19 -7.00
C VAL A 105 -18.14 -0.02 -7.46
N ASP A 106 -18.52 0.70 -8.52
CA ASP A 106 -19.75 0.50 -9.31
C ASP A 106 -21.09 0.67 -8.57
N GLY A 107 -21.12 1.45 -7.48
CA GLY A 107 -22.37 1.72 -6.79
C GLY A 107 -23.10 0.48 -6.29
N VAL A 108 -22.48 -0.69 -6.38
CA VAL A 108 -23.07 -1.92 -5.84
C VAL A 108 -22.68 -2.02 -4.37
N ALA A 109 -23.67 -1.97 -3.51
CA ALA A 109 -23.46 -2.15 -2.08
C ALA A 109 -22.73 -3.48 -1.86
N ASN A 110 -21.69 -3.44 -1.02
CA ASN A 110 -20.88 -4.60 -0.61
C ASN A 110 -19.74 -5.01 -1.56
N ARG A 111 -19.37 -4.18 -2.50
CA ARG A 111 -18.13 -4.39 -3.26
C ARG A 111 -17.07 -3.40 -2.80
N LEU A 112 -16.20 -3.78 -2.00
CA LEU A 112 -15.16 -2.97 -1.36
C LEU A 112 -15.72 -1.98 -0.32
N UNK A 113 -16.12 -2.50 0.59
CA UNK A 113 -16.46 -1.76 1.75
C UNK A 113 -15.36 -1.57 2.69
N UNK A 114 -14.55 -1.95 2.45
CA UNK A 114 -13.48 -1.70 3.30
C UNK A 114 -12.28 -1.54 2.45
N UNK A 115 -11.60 -0.91 2.63
CA UNK A 115 -10.45 -0.79 2.00
C UNK A 115 -9.96 -2.09 1.50
N UNK A 116 -10.11 -2.40 0.58
CA UNK A 116 -9.62 -3.51 0.01
C UNK A 116 -8.16 -3.48 0.07
N LEU A 117 -7.64 -4.32 0.70
CA LEU A 117 -6.20 -4.47 0.88
C LEU A 117 -5.57 -4.87 -0.45
N VAL A 118 -4.60 -4.11 -0.88
CA VAL A 118 -3.93 -4.31 -2.19
C VAL A 118 -2.63 -5.09 -1.98
N VAL A 119 -1.74 -4.57 -1.12
CA VAL A 119 -0.44 -5.20 -0.87
C VAL A 119 0.07 -4.76 0.50
N VAL A 120 0.80 -5.65 1.16
CA VAL A 120 1.55 -5.31 2.39
C VAL A 120 3.02 -5.41 2.06
N LEU A 121 3.74 -4.33 2.35
CA LEU A 121 5.16 -4.16 2.01
C LEU A 121 6.00 -4.33 3.27
N ASP A 122 6.87 -5.30 3.27
CA ASP A 122 7.78 -5.61 4.40
C ASP A 122 9.05 -4.77 4.24
N PHE A 123 9.37 -3.96 5.24
CA PHE A 123 10.59 -3.13 5.21
C PHE A 123 11.86 -3.92 5.62
N GLY A 124 11.71 -5.19 5.95
CA GLY A 124 12.83 -6.03 6.37
C GLY A 124 13.30 -5.72 7.79
N GLY A 125 12.43 -5.18 8.60
CA GLY A 125 12.72 -4.82 9.99
C GLY A 125 12.35 -3.38 10.28
N ASP A 126 12.46 -3.00 11.55
CA ASP A 126 12.11 -1.68 12.03
C ASP A 126 12.92 -0.58 11.34
N LYS A 127 12.23 0.44 10.86
CA LYS A 127 12.81 1.67 10.31
C LYS A 127 12.33 2.82 11.18
N THR A 128 13.25 3.59 11.74
CA THR A 128 12.93 4.65 12.70
C THR A 128 13.35 6.01 12.15
N ALA A 129 12.49 6.98 12.30
CA ALA A 129 12.82 8.40 12.16
C ALA A 129 12.67 9.07 13.52
N THR A 130 13.58 10.00 13.84
CA THR A 130 13.54 10.81 15.05
C THR A 130 13.73 12.27 14.65
N ASN A 131 12.63 13.01 14.65
CA ASN A 131 12.58 14.41 14.21
C ASN A 131 13.24 14.56 12.82
N GLY A 132 12.96 13.59 11.93
CA GLY A 132 13.63 13.51 10.63
C GLY A 132 12.63 13.27 9.51
N THR A 133 13.16 12.89 8.34
CA THR A 133 12.34 12.56 7.19
C THR A 133 12.28 11.03 7.04
N PHE A 134 11.05 10.51 6.93
CA PHE A 134 10.83 9.09 6.62
C PHE A 134 10.26 9.03 5.20
N THR A 135 10.95 8.34 4.30
CA THR A 135 10.51 8.25 2.91
C THR A 135 10.34 6.79 2.50
N ILE A 136 9.22 6.50 1.87
CA ILE A 136 9.00 5.22 1.18
C ILE A 136 9.23 5.49 -0.29
N THR A 137 10.28 4.89 -0.84
CA THR A 137 10.63 5.03 -2.25
C THR A 137 10.11 3.81 -2.99
N PHE A 138 9.23 4.04 -3.94
CA PHE A 138 8.74 2.97 -4.80
C PHE A 138 9.72 2.75 -5.95
N PRO A 139 9.82 1.52 -6.45
CA PRO A 139 10.74 1.24 -7.57
C PRO A 139 10.35 2.00 -8.83
N ASP A 140 11.34 2.30 -9.66
CA ASP A 140 11.14 3.00 -10.93
C ASP A 140 10.28 2.15 -11.87
N PRO A 141 9.14 2.67 -12.35
CA PRO A 141 8.26 1.89 -13.24
C PRO A 141 8.89 1.57 -14.59
N SER A 142 9.98 2.24 -14.97
CA SER A 142 10.71 1.88 -16.19
C SER A 142 11.36 0.51 -16.09
N THR A 143 11.42 -0.08 -14.90
CA THR A 143 11.89 -1.45 -14.68
C THR A 143 10.74 -2.26 -14.06
N PRO A 144 9.76 -2.68 -14.86
CA PRO A 144 8.53 -3.29 -14.33
C PRO A 144 8.74 -4.51 -13.44
N ALA A 145 9.84 -5.24 -13.64
CA ALA A 145 10.15 -6.41 -12.80
C ALA A 145 10.39 -6.05 -11.34
N ASN A 146 10.72 -4.78 -11.05
CA ASN A 146 10.97 -4.31 -9.69
C ASN A 146 9.77 -3.60 -9.08
N ALA A 147 8.67 -3.47 -9.82
CA ALA A 147 7.50 -2.70 -9.37
C ALA A 147 6.87 -3.26 -8.08
N ILE A 148 6.08 -2.42 -7.43
CA ILE A 148 5.35 -2.80 -6.19
C ILE A 148 4.46 -4.01 -6.46
N ILE A 149 3.77 -3.99 -7.60
CA ILE A 149 2.93 -5.09 -8.07
C ILE A 149 3.27 -5.31 -9.53
N SER A 150 3.64 -6.53 -9.85
CA SER A 150 3.91 -6.90 -11.24
C SER A 150 3.30 -8.26 -11.56
N MET A 151 2.92 -8.42 -12.80
CA MET A 151 2.41 -9.69 -13.34
C MET A 151 3.17 -10.02 -14.61
N SER A 152 3.66 -11.26 -14.70
CA SER A 152 4.44 -11.77 -15.83
C SER A 152 3.86 -13.09 -16.32
#